data_eb5deca38cdf09182083327230a7c542
#
_entry.id   eb5deca38cdf09182083327230a7c542
#
_cell.length_a   1.000
_cell.length_b   1.000
_cell.length_c   1.000
_cell.angle_alpha   90.00
_cell.angle_beta   90.00
_cell.angle_gamma   90.00
#
_symmetry.space_group_name_H-M   'P 1'
#
loop_
_entity.id
_entity.type
_entity.pdbx_description
1 polymer ?
#
loop_
_entity_poly.entity_id
_entity_poly.type
_entity_poly.pdbx_seq_one_letter_code
_entity_poly.pdbx_strand_id
1 'polypeptide(L)'
;GREYGMGLQRLNIIRDAGADLAAGRCYWPLETLAPAGLNPAMLAQAAQTRDADTLAALTPLYAQWLDQTQAQLDCGMRYALALKPLRLRLASALPALIGARTVALLRQAGPSALAQRVKMPRAEMRALLWRLALGLGSAAVLDREFRQLSGKDES
;
A
#
# COMPACT_ATOMS: atom_id res chain seq x y z
N GLY A 1 -9.64 8.70 12.13
CA GLY A 1 -10.00 7.26 11.96
C GLY A 1 -10.45 6.88 10.57
N ARG A 2 -11.43 7.60 9.98
CA ARG A 2 -12.06 7.23 8.70
C ARG A 2 -11.05 7.17 7.54
N GLU A 3 -10.28 8.22 7.31
CA GLU A 3 -9.28 8.28 6.23
C GLU A 3 -8.26 7.15 6.34
N TYR A 4 -7.81 6.86 7.54
CA TYR A 4 -6.88 5.77 7.77
C TYR A 4 -7.47 4.39 7.40
N GLY A 5 -8.70 4.12 7.82
CA GLY A 5 -9.41 2.89 7.44
C GLY A 5 -9.57 2.76 5.93
N MET A 6 -9.92 3.85 5.25
CA MET A 6 -10.01 3.90 3.78
C MET A 6 -8.66 3.63 3.11
N GLY A 7 -7.56 4.15 3.65
CA GLY A 7 -6.21 3.89 3.15
C GLY A 7 -5.81 2.42 3.24
N LEU A 8 -6.07 1.78 4.37
CA LEU A 8 -5.82 0.35 4.54
C LEU A 8 -6.69 -0.52 3.62
N GLN A 9 -7.96 -0.16 3.45
CA GLN A 9 -8.86 -0.82 2.52
C GLN A 9 -8.36 -0.70 1.07
N ARG A 10 -8.01 0.52 0.64
CA ARG A 10 -7.49 0.77 -0.71
C ARG A 10 -6.19 0.00 -0.96
N LEU A 11 -5.29 -0.01 0.02
CA LEU A 11 -4.06 -0.78 -0.05
C LEU A 11 -4.32 -2.27 -0.31
N ASN A 12 -5.28 -2.85 0.41
CA ASN A 12 -5.68 -4.25 0.22
C ASN A 12 -6.22 -4.48 -1.20
N ILE A 13 -7.07 -3.59 -1.71
CA ILE A 13 -7.61 -3.66 -3.07
C ILE A 13 -6.48 -3.63 -4.10
N ILE A 14 -5.51 -2.73 -3.97
CA ILE A 14 -4.40 -2.62 -4.92
C ILE A 14 -3.49 -3.86 -4.83
N ARG A 15 -3.15 -4.29 -3.62
CA ARG A 15 -2.25 -5.44 -3.39
C ARG A 15 -2.82 -6.76 -3.90
N ASP A 16 -4.11 -6.97 -3.69
CA ASP A 16 -4.77 -8.24 -3.99
C ASP A 16 -5.46 -8.23 -5.37
N ALA A 17 -5.35 -7.12 -6.13
CA ALA A 17 -6.03 -6.89 -7.41
C ALA A 17 -5.82 -8.02 -8.42
N GLY A 18 -4.61 -8.55 -8.55
CA GLY A 18 -4.34 -9.66 -9.48
C GLY A 18 -5.10 -10.94 -9.11
N ALA A 19 -5.15 -11.29 -7.82
CA ALA A 19 -5.89 -12.45 -7.33
C ALA A 19 -7.41 -12.24 -7.47
N ASP A 20 -7.90 -11.04 -7.22
CA ASP A 20 -9.32 -10.71 -7.36
C ASP A 20 -9.76 -10.75 -8.82
N LEU A 21 -8.98 -10.21 -9.74
CA LEU A 21 -9.23 -10.28 -11.18
C LEU A 21 -9.24 -11.74 -11.68
N ALA A 22 -8.32 -12.56 -11.21
CA ALA A 22 -8.31 -14.00 -11.52
C ALA A 22 -9.55 -14.73 -11.02
N ALA A 23 -10.15 -14.25 -9.93
CA ALA A 23 -11.43 -14.75 -9.38
C ALA A 23 -12.67 -14.06 -9.99
N GLY A 24 -12.49 -13.26 -11.04
CA GLY A 24 -13.59 -12.55 -11.72
C GLY A 24 -14.11 -11.34 -10.95
N ARG A 25 -13.36 -10.81 -9.99
CA ARG A 25 -13.74 -9.65 -9.19
C ARG A 25 -12.85 -8.45 -9.52
N CYS A 26 -13.46 -7.28 -9.70
CA CYS A 26 -12.75 -6.02 -9.87
C CYS A 26 -13.30 -5.00 -8.86
N TYR A 27 -12.45 -4.55 -7.94
CA TYR A 27 -12.81 -3.55 -6.94
C TYR A 27 -12.37 -2.13 -7.33
N TRP A 28 -11.75 -1.97 -8.49
CA TRP A 28 -11.37 -0.66 -8.99
C TRP A 28 -12.57 0.03 -9.65
N PRO A 29 -12.77 1.35 -9.41
CA PRO A 29 -13.89 2.08 -9.96
C PRO A 29 -13.87 2.08 -11.49
N LEU A 30 -14.95 1.66 -12.11
CA LEU A 30 -15.05 1.60 -13.58
C LEU A 30 -14.96 2.98 -14.21
N GLU A 31 -15.50 4.00 -13.54
CA GLU A 31 -15.42 5.39 -13.95
C GLU A 31 -13.99 5.95 -13.99
N THR A 32 -13.04 5.35 -13.29
CA THR A 32 -11.62 5.74 -13.37
C THR A 32 -10.85 4.94 -14.42
N LEU A 33 -11.28 3.74 -14.74
CA LEU A 33 -10.68 2.88 -15.76
C LEU A 33 -11.08 3.32 -17.18
N ALA A 34 -12.36 3.63 -17.37
CA ALA A 34 -12.93 3.92 -18.70
C ALA A 34 -12.23 5.07 -19.46
N PRO A 35 -11.90 6.21 -18.82
CA PRO A 35 -11.16 7.30 -19.50
C PRO A 35 -9.77 6.91 -19.99
N ALA A 36 -9.14 5.90 -19.36
CA ALA A 36 -7.86 5.34 -19.78
C ALA A 36 -8.00 4.24 -20.85
N GLY A 37 -9.22 3.97 -21.32
CA GLY A 37 -9.49 2.89 -22.27
C GLY A 37 -9.38 1.50 -21.66
N LEU A 38 -9.46 1.39 -20.33
CA LEU A 38 -9.29 0.14 -19.59
C LEU A 38 -10.63 -0.41 -19.10
N ASN A 39 -10.71 -1.72 -18.99
CA ASN A 39 -11.83 -2.43 -18.38
C ASN A 39 -11.33 -3.66 -17.59
N PRO A 40 -12.16 -4.25 -16.71
CA PRO A 40 -11.77 -5.39 -15.89
C PRO A 40 -11.27 -6.59 -16.68
N ALA A 41 -11.84 -6.88 -17.86
CA ALA A 41 -11.44 -8.00 -18.68
C ALA A 41 -10.01 -7.84 -19.24
N MET A 42 -9.66 -6.63 -19.70
CA MET A 42 -8.31 -6.28 -20.14
C MET A 42 -7.30 -6.42 -19.00
N LEU A 43 -7.64 -5.95 -17.79
CA LEU A 43 -6.78 -6.07 -16.62
C LEU A 43 -6.59 -7.53 -16.20
N ALA A 44 -7.64 -8.34 -16.24
CA ALA A 44 -7.55 -9.78 -15.94
C ALA A 44 -6.66 -10.50 -16.95
N GLN A 45 -6.79 -10.16 -18.24
CA GLN A 45 -5.92 -10.67 -19.30
C GLN A 45 -4.47 -10.22 -19.08
N ALA A 46 -4.23 -8.94 -18.84
CA ALA A 46 -2.89 -8.39 -18.60
C ALA A 46 -2.20 -9.01 -17.37
N ALA A 47 -2.97 -9.35 -16.33
CA ALA A 47 -2.45 -10.06 -15.17
C ALA A 47 -1.90 -11.46 -15.53
N GLN A 48 -2.45 -12.11 -16.56
CA GLN A 48 -2.03 -13.43 -17.02
C GLN A 48 -0.94 -13.37 -18.10
N THR A 49 -1.12 -12.48 -19.08
CA THR A 49 -0.27 -12.41 -20.30
C THR A 49 0.87 -11.41 -20.17
N ARG A 50 0.81 -10.51 -19.15
CA ARG A 50 1.72 -9.36 -18.99
C ARG A 50 1.71 -8.41 -20.19
N ASP A 51 0.51 -8.20 -20.75
CA ASP A 51 0.31 -7.31 -21.88
C ASP A 51 0.86 -5.90 -21.59
N ALA A 52 1.92 -5.52 -22.32
CA ALA A 52 2.68 -4.30 -22.06
C ALA A 52 1.85 -3.04 -22.28
N ASP A 53 0.98 -3.02 -23.30
CA ASP A 53 0.19 -1.85 -23.64
C ASP A 53 -0.87 -1.56 -22.56
N THR A 54 -1.56 -2.60 -22.11
CA THR A 54 -2.53 -2.49 -20.99
C THR A 54 -1.84 -2.05 -19.70
N LEU A 55 -0.67 -2.62 -19.38
CA LEU A 55 0.09 -2.24 -18.18
C LEU A 55 0.62 -0.81 -18.27
N ALA A 56 1.06 -0.36 -19.45
CA ALA A 56 1.48 1.01 -19.68
C ALA A 56 0.32 2.00 -19.49
N ALA A 57 -0.86 1.70 -20.04
CA ALA A 57 -2.06 2.52 -19.86
C ALA A 57 -2.52 2.58 -18.40
N LEU A 58 -2.30 1.52 -17.61
CA LEU A 58 -2.64 1.48 -16.19
C LEU A 58 -1.67 2.27 -15.31
N THR A 59 -0.41 2.46 -15.74
CA THR A 59 0.66 3.04 -14.92
C THR A 59 0.30 4.37 -14.25
N PRO A 60 -0.24 5.40 -14.93
CA PRO A 60 -0.58 6.67 -14.29
C PRO A 60 -1.69 6.53 -13.24
N LEU A 61 -2.72 5.73 -13.50
CA LEU A 61 -3.80 5.46 -12.54
C LEU A 61 -3.27 4.70 -11.32
N TYR A 62 -2.42 3.71 -11.55
CA TYR A 62 -1.82 2.92 -10.48
C TYR A 62 -0.97 3.79 -9.56
N ALA A 63 -0.15 4.69 -10.12
CA ALA A 63 0.63 5.67 -9.36
C ALA A 63 -0.28 6.59 -8.53
N GLN A 64 -1.32 7.15 -9.13
CA GLN A 64 -2.28 8.03 -8.46
C GLN A 64 -2.96 7.32 -7.26
N TRP A 65 -3.36 6.07 -7.42
CA TRP A 65 -3.97 5.30 -6.32
C TRP A 65 -2.98 5.01 -5.20
N LEU A 66 -1.72 4.73 -5.52
CA LEU A 66 -0.66 4.58 -4.51
C LEU A 66 -0.39 5.89 -3.77
N ASP A 67 -0.39 7.04 -4.46
CA ASP A 67 -0.22 8.35 -3.84
C ASP A 67 -1.35 8.68 -2.87
N GLN A 68 -2.60 8.43 -3.28
CA GLN A 68 -3.78 8.61 -2.41
C GLN A 68 -3.73 7.67 -1.20
N THR A 69 -3.31 6.43 -1.41
CA THR A 69 -3.15 5.44 -0.33
C THR A 69 -2.08 5.90 0.66
N GLN A 70 -0.92 6.36 0.17
CA GLN A 70 0.15 6.88 1.01
C GLN A 70 -0.33 8.08 1.84
N ALA A 71 -1.02 9.04 1.23
CA ALA A 71 -1.56 10.20 1.95
C ALA A 71 -2.53 9.80 3.08
N GLN A 72 -3.35 8.77 2.85
CA GLN A 72 -4.26 8.24 3.87
C GLN A 72 -3.52 7.48 4.99
N LEU A 73 -2.43 6.78 4.68
CA LEU A 73 -1.57 6.16 5.69
C LEU A 73 -0.80 7.22 6.51
N ASP A 74 -0.38 8.32 5.88
CA ASP A 74 0.21 9.47 6.58
C ASP A 74 -0.76 10.06 7.62
N CYS A 75 -2.04 10.18 7.26
CA CYS A 75 -3.09 10.59 8.21
C CYS A 75 -3.23 9.57 9.35
N GLY A 76 -3.15 8.29 9.05
CA GLY A 76 -3.18 7.20 10.05
C GLY A 76 -2.00 7.26 11.01
N MET A 77 -0.80 7.51 10.49
CA MET A 77 0.40 7.64 11.33
C MET A 77 0.31 8.87 12.24
N ARG A 78 -0.09 10.04 11.72
CA ARG A 78 -0.31 11.24 12.56
C ARG A 78 -1.31 10.97 13.68
N TYR A 79 -2.40 10.26 13.38
CA TYR A 79 -3.36 9.83 14.40
C TYR A 79 -2.70 8.92 15.45
N ALA A 80 -1.96 7.89 15.02
CA ALA A 80 -1.29 6.96 15.92
C ALA A 80 -0.29 7.68 16.84
N LEU A 81 0.50 8.61 16.31
CA LEU A 81 1.48 9.39 17.08
C LEU A 81 0.84 10.29 18.15
N ALA A 82 -0.39 10.77 17.92
CA ALA A 82 -1.14 11.59 18.88
C ALA A 82 -1.70 10.77 20.07
N LEU A 83 -1.74 9.45 19.99
CA LEU A 83 -2.25 8.60 21.05
C LEU A 83 -1.27 8.54 22.23
N LYS A 84 -1.73 8.88 23.43
CA LYS A 84 -0.91 8.84 24.65
C LYS A 84 -0.65 7.39 25.12
N PRO A 85 -1.66 6.47 25.20
CA PRO A 85 -1.44 5.11 25.66
C PRO A 85 -0.57 4.32 24.67
N LEU A 86 0.59 3.83 25.13
CA LEU A 86 1.59 3.13 24.32
C LEU A 86 0.99 1.95 23.53
N ARG A 87 0.15 1.14 24.18
CA ARG A 87 -0.48 -0.02 23.52
C ARG A 87 -1.36 0.39 22.33
N LEU A 88 -2.16 1.45 22.50
CA LEU A 88 -3.02 1.98 21.43
C LEU A 88 -2.20 2.61 20.32
N ARG A 89 -1.14 3.33 20.67
CA ARG A 89 -0.20 3.91 19.70
C ARG A 89 0.43 2.83 18.83
N LEU A 90 0.99 1.78 19.44
CA LEU A 90 1.59 0.67 18.70
C LEU A 90 0.57 -0.09 17.84
N ALA A 91 -0.60 -0.41 18.41
CA ALA A 91 -1.66 -1.10 17.68
C ALA A 91 -2.16 -0.28 16.45
N SER A 92 -2.18 1.05 16.57
CA SER A 92 -2.59 1.92 15.46
C SER A 92 -1.45 2.18 14.48
N ALA A 93 -0.19 2.28 14.92
CA ALA A 93 0.96 2.57 14.07
C ALA A 93 1.38 1.36 13.23
N LEU A 94 1.32 0.14 13.76
CA LEU A 94 1.83 -1.05 13.10
C LEU A 94 1.20 -1.31 11.72
N PRO A 95 -0.14 -1.24 11.53
CA PRO A 95 -0.71 -1.37 10.19
C PRO A 95 -0.27 -0.26 9.23
N ALA A 96 -0.04 0.98 9.71
CA ALA A 96 0.45 2.07 8.89
C ALA A 96 1.90 1.83 8.42
N LEU A 97 2.78 1.35 9.30
CA LEU A 97 4.17 0.99 8.98
C LEU A 97 4.24 -0.11 7.93
N ILE A 98 3.49 -1.19 8.13
CA ILE A 98 3.40 -2.31 7.17
C ILE A 98 2.79 -1.82 5.85
N GLY A 99 1.78 -0.97 5.93
CA GLY A 99 1.12 -0.37 4.78
C GLY A 99 2.06 0.49 3.97
N ALA A 100 2.82 1.38 4.60
CA ALA A 100 3.80 2.25 3.94
C ALA A 100 4.87 1.41 3.18
N ARG A 101 5.40 0.37 3.82
CA ARG A 101 6.34 -0.54 3.15
C ARG A 101 5.70 -1.26 1.96
N THR A 102 4.45 -1.70 2.11
CA THR A 102 3.71 -2.36 1.03
C THR A 102 3.48 -1.41 -0.14
N VAL A 103 3.13 -0.14 0.11
CA VAL A 103 3.02 0.91 -0.93
C VAL A 103 4.35 1.08 -1.66
N ALA A 104 5.47 1.18 -0.93
CA ALA A 104 6.79 1.31 -1.54
C ALA A 104 7.13 0.11 -2.45
N LEU A 105 6.85 -1.11 -2.01
CA LEU A 105 7.07 -2.32 -2.81
C LEU A 105 6.15 -2.37 -4.05
N LEU A 106 4.88 -1.98 -3.91
CA LEU A 106 3.94 -1.88 -5.03
C LEU A 106 4.37 -0.81 -6.03
N ARG A 107 4.92 0.30 -5.55
CA ARG A 107 5.47 1.37 -6.41
C ARG A 107 6.67 0.88 -7.21
N GLN A 108 7.56 0.11 -6.60
CA GLN A 108 8.71 -0.49 -7.29
C GLN A 108 8.28 -1.52 -8.34
N ALA A 109 7.27 -2.36 -8.03
CA ALA A 109 6.76 -3.34 -8.96
C ALA A 109 5.92 -2.73 -10.09
N GLY A 110 5.28 -1.58 -9.83
CA GLY A 110 4.34 -0.96 -10.77
C GLY A 110 3.15 -1.87 -11.09
N PRO A 111 2.46 -1.65 -12.22
CA PRO A 111 1.32 -2.48 -12.64
C PRO A 111 1.63 -3.97 -12.84
N SER A 112 2.91 -4.35 -12.97
CA SER A 112 3.31 -5.76 -13.02
C SER A 112 2.95 -6.53 -11.74
N ALA A 113 2.67 -5.81 -10.64
CA ALA A 113 2.11 -6.39 -9.41
C ALA A 113 0.77 -7.12 -9.62
N LEU A 114 0.06 -6.89 -10.72
CA LEU A 114 -1.12 -7.69 -11.10
C LEU A 114 -0.76 -9.15 -11.39
N ALA A 115 0.42 -9.40 -11.95
CA ALA A 115 0.87 -10.74 -12.31
C ALA A 115 1.63 -11.46 -11.19
N GLN A 116 1.99 -10.75 -10.10
CA GLN A 116 2.78 -11.30 -9.01
C GLN A 116 2.39 -10.69 -7.67
N ARG A 117 2.29 -11.53 -6.65
CA ARG A 117 1.91 -11.07 -5.32
C ARG A 117 3.04 -10.32 -4.64
N VAL A 118 2.82 -9.04 -4.35
CA VAL A 118 3.75 -8.19 -3.60
C VAL A 118 3.46 -8.31 -2.10
N LYS A 119 4.49 -8.64 -1.31
CA LYS A 119 4.41 -8.75 0.15
C LYS A 119 5.69 -8.23 0.79
N MET A 120 5.56 -7.64 1.97
CA MET A 120 6.71 -7.34 2.82
C MET A 120 7.42 -8.65 3.21
N PRO A 121 8.75 -8.75 3.01
CA PRO A 121 9.51 -9.93 3.39
C PRO A 121 9.42 -10.22 4.89
N ARG A 122 9.36 -11.50 5.27
CA ARG A 122 9.26 -11.90 6.69
C ARG A 122 10.45 -11.43 7.52
N ALA A 123 11.63 -11.34 6.92
CA ALA A 123 12.83 -10.84 7.59
C ALA A 123 12.69 -9.34 7.93
N GLU A 124 12.19 -8.52 6.99
CA GLU A 124 11.92 -7.11 7.22
C GLU A 124 10.85 -6.91 8.30
N MET A 125 9.78 -7.71 8.27
CA MET A 125 8.74 -7.69 9.30
C MET A 125 9.31 -7.97 10.69
N ARG A 126 10.13 -9.01 10.83
CA ARG A 126 10.78 -9.32 12.11
C ARG A 126 11.72 -8.21 12.57
N ALA A 127 12.53 -7.66 11.66
CA ALA A 127 13.41 -6.55 11.96
C ALA A 127 12.65 -5.30 12.43
N LEU A 128 11.52 -4.99 11.78
CA LEU A 128 10.64 -3.90 12.19
C LEU A 128 10.12 -4.13 13.62
N LEU A 129 9.59 -5.32 13.91
CA LEU A 129 9.06 -5.64 15.24
C LEU A 129 10.14 -5.53 16.33
N TRP A 130 11.37 -6.00 16.06
CA TRP A 130 12.50 -5.85 16.97
C TRP A 130 12.86 -4.37 17.21
N ARG A 131 12.96 -3.55 16.15
CA ARG A 131 13.24 -2.11 16.30
C ARG A 131 12.16 -1.40 17.12
N LEU A 132 10.90 -1.74 16.91
CA LEU A 132 9.78 -1.18 17.70
C LEU A 132 9.83 -1.62 19.17
N ALA A 133 10.18 -2.89 19.43
CA ALA A 133 10.35 -3.39 20.80
C ALA A 133 11.50 -2.69 21.52
N LEU A 134 12.66 -2.54 20.89
CA LEU A 134 13.82 -1.85 21.44
C LEU A 134 13.58 -0.34 21.63
N GLY A 135 12.84 0.28 20.70
CA GLY A 135 12.48 1.70 20.77
C GLY A 135 11.34 2.01 21.74
N LEU A 136 10.86 1.00 22.50
CA LEU A 136 9.74 1.12 23.45
C LEU A 136 8.50 1.82 22.84
N GLY A 137 8.34 1.75 21.50
CA GLY A 137 7.22 2.37 20.79
C GLY A 137 7.15 3.90 20.94
N SER A 138 8.29 4.56 21.14
CA SER A 138 8.32 6.03 21.24
C SER A 138 7.81 6.66 19.95
N ALA A 139 7.16 7.83 20.04
CA ALA A 139 6.62 8.54 18.88
C ALA A 139 7.73 8.87 17.86
N ALA A 140 8.93 9.24 18.32
CA ALA A 140 10.06 9.55 17.47
C ALA A 140 10.58 8.34 16.69
N VAL A 141 10.63 7.16 17.32
CA VAL A 141 11.02 5.92 16.65
C VAL A 141 9.98 5.53 15.59
N LEU A 142 8.70 5.58 15.94
CA LEU A 142 7.61 5.26 15.01
C LEU A 142 7.60 6.18 13.79
N ASP A 143 7.79 7.48 13.99
CA ASP A 143 7.82 8.48 12.91
C ASP A 143 9.03 8.26 11.98
N ARG A 144 10.21 7.99 12.55
CA ARG A 144 11.41 7.67 11.77
C ARG A 144 11.22 6.40 10.94
N GLU A 145 10.76 5.31 11.55
CA GLU A 145 10.51 4.05 10.85
C GLU A 145 9.49 4.24 9.72
N PHE A 146 8.44 5.03 9.95
CA PHE A 146 7.43 5.29 8.93
C PHE A 146 8.00 6.04 7.72
N ARG A 147 8.80 7.09 7.95
CA ARG A 147 9.47 7.83 6.86
C ARG A 147 10.39 6.92 6.06
N GLN A 148 11.21 6.14 6.74
CA GLN A 148 12.15 5.21 6.10
C GLN A 148 11.42 4.15 5.26
N LEU A 149 10.37 3.53 5.80
CA LEU A 149 9.58 2.53 5.09
C LEU A 149 8.77 3.11 3.92
N SER A 150 8.41 4.40 3.98
CA SER A 150 7.72 5.12 2.90
C SER A 150 8.67 5.54 1.77
N GLY A 151 9.99 5.41 1.92
CA GLY A 151 10.99 5.91 0.97
C GLY A 151 11.11 7.43 0.94
N LYS A 152 10.72 8.13 2.03
CA LYS A 152 10.74 9.60 2.11
C LYS A 152 12.09 10.18 2.59
N ASP A 153 13.02 9.32 3.00
CA ASP A 153 14.34 9.75 3.48
C ASP A 153 15.37 9.92 2.33
N GLU A 154 15.01 9.60 1.08
CA GLU A 154 15.89 9.70 -0.09
C GLU A 154 15.65 10.94 -0.96
N SER A 155 14.93 11.97 -0.44
CA SER A 155 14.62 13.20 -1.19
C SER A 155 15.25 14.41 -0.55
#